data_3aa97a7ebc605fba437dbc8137855ad7
#
_entry.id   3aa97a7ebc605fba437dbc8137855ad7
#
_cell.length_a   1.000
_cell.length_b   1.000
_cell.length_c   1.000
_cell.angle_alpha   90.00
_cell.angle_beta   90.00
_cell.angle_gamma   90.00
#
_symmetry.space_group_name_H-M   'P 1'
#
loop_
_entity.id
_entity.type
_entity.pdbx_description
1 polymer ?
#
loop_
_entity_poly.entity_id
_entity_poly.type
_entity_poly.pdbx_seq_one_letter_code
_entity_poly.pdbx_strand_id
1 'polypeptide(L)'
;SDDLSRKIDRNKLKVYDRVLSMDAVAKNGSTSPYGTIVALSESPLNENLIVVGTDDGLVHITSDGGLSWNKIDNIPGAPNQSYVNSVYTSHHDENIIYVAFNHHKYGDFKPYVFMTTDKGDNWKSISSNLPIRGSVYAIEEDHVDSGLIFCGTEFGVFFSPDNGKIWKKLSNGLPTIAVRDIAIQRDMNDLILGTFGRGFYVLDDYSSLRDIDNKKISEKAIIFPTREAIMWEKASPLGLPGKSFQGDNFYTGDNLDPVAMINYYYDENYLSLRDRRKQNEKGLIKSNKDVFYPNYETLKAEMDEDQANLLFTIKNSDNMVIKKVLRKPSKGLNRFHWDLRYEATNPINLSSPSFYNPFAGKSEGTLVEPGVYTVQMDYLVDGNVSMLVEPTSFTVSLLDNTELPAED
;
A
#
# COMPACT_ATOMS: atom_id res chain seq x y z
N SER A 1 -31.87 0.37 21.68
CA SER A 1 -32.12 1.52 20.80
C SER A 1 -33.41 1.36 20.02
N ASP A 2 -34.01 2.45 19.63
CA ASP A 2 -35.13 2.45 18.70
C ASP A 2 -34.72 1.98 17.29
N ASP A 3 -35.71 1.81 16.40
CA ASP A 3 -35.46 1.42 15.00
C ASP A 3 -34.69 2.56 14.27
N LEU A 4 -33.47 2.25 13.83
CA LEU A 4 -32.56 3.17 13.15
C LEU A 4 -32.74 3.24 11.63
N SER A 5 -33.78 2.57 11.08
CA SER A 5 -34.08 2.61 9.64
C SER A 5 -34.95 3.80 9.24
N ARG A 6 -35.08 4.04 7.92
CA ARG A 6 -36.06 5.01 7.38
C ARG A 6 -37.50 4.47 7.42
N LYS A 7 -37.72 3.23 7.83
CA LYS A 7 -39.04 2.56 7.78
C LYS A 7 -39.66 2.60 6.40
N ILE A 8 -38.87 2.42 5.36
CA ILE A 8 -39.35 2.44 3.97
C ILE A 8 -40.20 1.21 3.70
N ASP A 9 -41.49 1.41 3.36
CA ASP A 9 -42.36 0.33 2.92
C ASP A 9 -42.00 -0.08 1.49
N ARG A 10 -41.32 -1.20 1.34
CA ARG A 10 -40.86 -1.75 0.07
C ARG A 10 -42.03 -2.03 -0.89
N ASN A 11 -43.24 -2.26 -0.38
CA ASN A 11 -44.41 -2.50 -1.20
C ASN A 11 -44.90 -1.24 -1.91
N LYS A 12 -44.48 -0.06 -1.48
CA LYS A 12 -44.77 1.23 -2.09
C LYS A 12 -43.68 1.73 -3.03
N LEU A 13 -42.53 1.05 -3.07
CA LEU A 13 -41.44 1.44 -3.97
C LEU A 13 -41.80 1.15 -5.42
N LYS A 14 -41.49 2.11 -6.29
CA LYS A 14 -41.65 1.96 -7.74
C LYS A 14 -40.47 1.18 -8.34
N VAL A 15 -40.81 0.21 -9.18
CA VAL A 15 -39.86 -0.50 -10.04
C VAL A 15 -40.29 -0.25 -11.48
N TYR A 16 -39.41 0.32 -12.32
CA TYR A 16 -39.78 0.81 -13.68
C TYR A 16 -40.99 1.74 -13.65
N ASP A 17 -40.96 2.74 -12.75
CA ASP A 17 -42.02 3.74 -12.55
C ASP A 17 -43.38 3.21 -12.09
N ARG A 18 -43.51 1.93 -11.73
CA ARG A 18 -44.73 1.28 -11.27
C ARG A 18 -44.57 0.62 -9.92
N VAL A 19 -45.58 0.72 -9.09
CA VAL A 19 -45.68 -0.13 -7.90
C VAL A 19 -46.19 -1.50 -8.38
N LEU A 20 -45.39 -2.53 -8.19
CA LEU A 20 -45.71 -3.90 -8.59
C LEU A 20 -46.57 -4.59 -7.52
N SER A 21 -47.47 -5.50 -7.96
CA SER A 21 -48.26 -6.34 -7.07
C SER A 21 -47.40 -7.33 -6.27
N MET A 22 -48.01 -7.95 -5.26
CA MET A 22 -47.33 -8.99 -4.50
C MET A 22 -46.99 -10.23 -5.33
N ASP A 23 -47.71 -10.45 -6.43
CA ASP A 23 -47.53 -11.59 -7.34
C ASP A 23 -46.45 -11.36 -8.40
N ALA A 24 -45.80 -10.20 -8.38
CA ALA A 24 -44.69 -9.93 -9.29
C ALA A 24 -43.52 -10.90 -9.04
N VAL A 25 -42.98 -11.45 -10.14
CA VAL A 25 -41.90 -12.43 -10.10
C VAL A 25 -40.73 -11.89 -9.29
N ALA A 26 -40.25 -12.66 -8.31
CA ALA A 26 -39.14 -12.37 -7.45
C ALA A 26 -39.23 -11.05 -6.65
N LYS A 27 -40.41 -10.42 -6.56
CA LYS A 27 -40.61 -9.26 -5.68
C LYS A 27 -40.28 -9.66 -4.23
N ASN A 28 -39.29 -9.02 -3.64
CA ASN A 28 -38.81 -9.31 -2.29
C ASN A 28 -38.22 -10.73 -2.08
N GLY A 29 -38.03 -11.50 -3.15
CA GLY A 29 -37.38 -12.80 -3.09
C GLY A 29 -35.88 -12.64 -2.90
N SER A 30 -35.26 -13.42 -2.01
CA SER A 30 -33.80 -13.47 -1.78
C SER A 30 -33.14 -12.12 -1.45
N THR A 31 -33.89 -11.20 -0.87
CA THR A 31 -33.38 -9.88 -0.45
C THR A 31 -33.57 -9.68 1.05
N SER A 32 -32.57 -9.08 1.71
CA SER A 32 -32.69 -8.62 3.11
C SER A 32 -33.79 -7.54 3.25
N PRO A 33 -34.37 -7.34 4.45
CA PRO A 33 -35.15 -6.15 4.73
C PRO A 33 -34.38 -4.88 4.37
N TYR A 34 -35.07 -3.88 3.80
CA TYR A 34 -34.46 -2.59 3.51
C TYR A 34 -34.47 -1.73 4.78
N GLY A 35 -33.33 -1.09 5.09
CA GLY A 35 -33.10 -0.40 6.35
C GLY A 35 -32.24 -1.22 7.32
N THR A 36 -31.37 -2.10 6.80
CA THR A 36 -30.44 -2.91 7.57
C THR A 36 -29.20 -2.11 7.90
N ILE A 37 -28.67 -2.24 9.12
CA ILE A 37 -27.32 -1.76 9.48
C ILE A 37 -26.30 -2.62 8.74
N VAL A 38 -25.42 -1.99 7.97
CA VAL A 38 -24.43 -2.64 7.10
C VAL A 38 -23.01 -2.20 7.37
N ALA A 39 -22.85 -1.13 8.14
CA ALA A 39 -21.56 -0.63 8.59
C ALA A 39 -21.63 -0.22 10.06
N LEU A 40 -20.58 -0.48 10.81
CA LEU A 40 -20.47 -0.12 12.22
C LEU A 40 -19.01 0.19 12.55
N SER A 41 -18.78 1.25 13.32
CA SER A 41 -17.48 1.59 13.89
C SER A 41 -17.67 2.07 15.33
N GLU A 42 -16.93 1.47 16.26
CA GLU A 42 -16.74 1.95 17.61
C GLU A 42 -15.47 2.79 17.68
N SER A 43 -15.50 3.90 18.39
CA SER A 43 -14.32 4.75 18.51
C SER A 43 -13.26 4.09 19.40
N PRO A 44 -12.00 4.00 18.93
CA PRO A 44 -10.91 3.50 19.76
C PRO A 44 -10.55 4.45 20.92
N LEU A 45 -11.03 5.69 20.89
CA LEU A 45 -10.76 6.73 21.89
C LEU A 45 -11.87 6.83 22.94
N ASN A 46 -13.09 6.41 22.60
CA ASN A 46 -14.26 6.58 23.47
C ASN A 46 -15.28 5.47 23.17
N GLU A 47 -15.40 4.50 24.07
CA GLU A 47 -16.33 3.36 23.96
C GLU A 47 -17.81 3.76 23.80
N ASN A 48 -18.18 4.97 24.23
CA ASN A 48 -19.56 5.48 24.10
C ASN A 48 -19.84 6.10 22.73
N LEU A 49 -18.81 6.35 21.91
CA LEU A 49 -18.94 6.87 20.56
C LEU A 49 -19.02 5.71 19.56
N ILE A 50 -20.21 5.50 19.03
CA ILE A 50 -20.47 4.46 18.03
C ILE A 50 -21.12 5.09 16.80
N VAL A 51 -20.69 4.69 15.62
CA VAL A 51 -21.26 5.13 14.34
C VAL A 51 -21.80 3.94 13.59
N VAL A 52 -23.02 4.05 13.08
CA VAL A 52 -23.61 3.00 12.24
C VAL A 52 -24.11 3.58 10.92
N GLY A 53 -24.00 2.78 9.86
CA GLY A 53 -24.49 3.10 8.53
C GLY A 53 -25.49 2.06 8.05
N THR A 54 -26.49 2.50 7.30
CA THR A 54 -27.58 1.63 6.80
C THR A 54 -27.55 1.50 5.28
N ASP A 55 -28.18 0.44 4.77
CA ASP A 55 -28.32 0.20 3.33
C ASP A 55 -29.33 1.16 2.65
N ASP A 56 -30.14 1.88 3.43
CA ASP A 56 -31.06 2.92 2.98
C ASP A 56 -30.51 4.34 3.12
N GLY A 57 -29.21 4.46 3.45
CA GLY A 57 -28.42 5.68 3.38
C GLY A 57 -28.52 6.58 4.61
N LEU A 58 -28.78 6.03 5.78
CA LEU A 58 -28.69 6.76 7.04
C LEU A 58 -27.33 6.53 7.71
N VAL A 59 -26.83 7.56 8.33
CA VAL A 59 -25.72 7.47 9.29
C VAL A 59 -26.27 7.89 10.66
N HIS A 60 -25.98 7.09 11.67
CA HIS A 60 -26.35 7.41 13.04
C HIS A 60 -25.12 7.44 13.90
N ILE A 61 -25.06 8.44 14.79
CA ILE A 61 -23.96 8.64 15.74
C ILE A 61 -24.52 8.68 17.13
N THR A 62 -23.98 7.89 18.03
CA THR A 62 -24.21 7.97 19.46
C THR A 62 -22.94 8.38 20.19
N SER A 63 -23.04 9.16 21.26
CA SER A 63 -21.92 9.49 22.15
C SER A 63 -22.21 9.05 23.61
N ASP A 64 -23.24 8.21 23.78
CA ASP A 64 -23.71 7.76 25.10
C ASP A 64 -23.93 6.22 25.13
N GLY A 65 -23.20 5.49 24.31
CA GLY A 65 -23.27 4.03 24.25
C GLY A 65 -24.58 3.49 23.67
N GLY A 66 -25.27 4.27 22.85
CA GLY A 66 -26.51 3.86 22.18
C GLY A 66 -27.79 4.16 22.94
N LEU A 67 -27.74 4.96 24.00
CA LEU A 67 -28.95 5.43 24.72
C LEU A 67 -29.73 6.42 23.85
N SER A 68 -29.02 7.32 23.16
CA SER A 68 -29.59 8.23 22.17
C SER A 68 -28.77 8.23 20.86
N TRP A 69 -29.43 8.55 19.74
CA TRP A 69 -28.81 8.56 18.42
C TRP A 69 -29.08 9.85 17.68
N ASN A 70 -28.01 10.50 17.22
CA ASN A 70 -28.11 11.59 16.25
C ASN A 70 -28.25 10.98 14.85
N LYS A 71 -29.40 11.22 14.21
CA LYS A 71 -29.72 10.72 12.89
C LYS A 71 -29.32 11.71 11.81
N ILE A 72 -28.46 11.29 10.91
CA ILE A 72 -28.01 12.04 9.76
C ILE A 72 -28.60 11.39 8.51
N ASP A 73 -29.56 12.05 7.87
CA ASP A 73 -30.26 11.54 6.69
C ASP A 73 -29.89 12.27 5.39
N ASN A 74 -29.09 13.32 5.50
CA ASN A 74 -28.59 14.07 4.36
C ASN A 74 -27.16 14.56 4.61
N ILE A 75 -26.22 14.08 3.83
CA ILE A 75 -24.85 14.60 3.77
C ILE A 75 -24.71 15.39 2.45
N PRO A 76 -24.35 16.69 2.51
CA PRO A 76 -24.24 17.51 1.31
C PRO A 76 -23.29 16.90 0.26
N GLY A 77 -23.82 16.61 -0.92
CA GLY A 77 -23.08 15.96 -2.02
C GLY A 77 -23.16 14.43 -2.06
N ALA A 78 -23.72 13.76 -1.06
CA ALA A 78 -24.07 12.35 -1.13
C ALA A 78 -25.42 12.17 -1.82
N PRO A 79 -25.58 11.17 -2.73
CA PRO A 79 -26.89 10.86 -3.29
C PRO A 79 -27.82 10.30 -2.22
N ASN A 80 -29.10 10.65 -2.29
CA ASN A 80 -30.11 10.12 -1.39
C ASN A 80 -30.21 8.59 -1.47
N GLN A 81 -30.46 7.94 -0.33
CA GLN A 81 -30.66 6.49 -0.25
C GLN A 81 -29.49 5.68 -0.82
N SER A 82 -28.27 6.21 -0.65
CA SER A 82 -27.04 5.50 -1.03
C SER A 82 -26.68 4.49 0.04
N TYR A 83 -26.20 3.32 -0.38
CA TYR A 83 -25.72 2.30 0.53
C TYR A 83 -24.48 2.81 1.28
N VAL A 84 -24.46 2.74 2.62
CA VAL A 84 -23.31 3.09 3.44
C VAL A 84 -22.36 1.89 3.45
N ASN A 85 -21.28 1.96 2.67
CA ASN A 85 -20.31 0.87 2.59
C ASN A 85 -19.42 0.78 3.84
N SER A 86 -19.00 1.94 4.34
CA SER A 86 -18.05 2.01 5.45
C SER A 86 -18.34 3.23 6.29
N VAL A 87 -18.25 3.07 7.58
CA VAL A 87 -18.11 4.15 8.56
C VAL A 87 -16.83 3.87 9.36
N TYR A 88 -16.08 4.92 9.68
CA TYR A 88 -14.81 4.78 10.36
C TYR A 88 -14.59 5.95 11.33
N THR A 89 -14.31 5.65 12.58
CA THR A 89 -13.97 6.62 13.62
C THR A 89 -12.47 6.76 13.75
N SER A 90 -11.98 8.00 13.80
CA SER A 90 -10.54 8.26 13.84
C SER A 90 -9.86 7.68 15.08
N HIS A 91 -8.61 7.25 14.90
CA HIS A 91 -7.72 6.86 15.99
C HIS A 91 -7.07 8.06 16.72
N HIS A 92 -7.16 9.25 16.16
CA HIS A 92 -6.43 10.43 16.64
C HIS A 92 -7.33 11.49 17.25
N ASP A 93 -8.58 11.62 16.78
CA ASP A 93 -9.54 12.63 17.26
C ASP A 93 -10.96 12.07 17.23
N GLU A 94 -11.62 12.00 18.38
CA GLU A 94 -13.00 11.50 18.49
C GLU A 94 -14.04 12.32 17.71
N ASN A 95 -13.70 13.55 17.29
CA ASN A 95 -14.59 14.38 16.47
C ASN A 95 -14.53 14.02 14.99
N ILE A 96 -13.51 13.26 14.57
CA ILE A 96 -13.31 12.89 13.16
C ILE A 96 -13.97 11.55 12.87
N ILE A 97 -14.86 11.56 11.86
CA ILE A 97 -15.54 10.36 11.35
C ILE A 97 -15.50 10.40 9.84
N TYR A 98 -15.24 9.26 9.23
CA TYR A 98 -15.26 9.06 7.79
C TYR A 98 -16.44 8.19 7.38
N VAL A 99 -17.05 8.49 6.23
CA VAL A 99 -18.15 7.70 5.68
C VAL A 99 -17.97 7.52 4.18
N ALA A 100 -18.13 6.29 3.71
CA ALA A 100 -18.15 5.98 2.29
C ALA A 100 -19.51 5.46 1.86
N PHE A 101 -20.00 5.97 0.72
CA PHE A 101 -21.23 5.54 0.11
C PHE A 101 -20.99 4.94 -1.26
N ASN A 102 -21.89 4.04 -1.64
CA ASN A 102 -21.98 3.62 -3.02
C ASN A 102 -23.43 3.78 -3.54
N HIS A 103 -23.55 4.18 -4.80
CA HIS A 103 -24.83 4.42 -5.44
C HIS A 103 -24.98 3.63 -6.75
N HIS A 104 -24.23 2.51 -6.88
CA HIS A 104 -24.17 1.72 -8.11
C HIS A 104 -25.53 1.11 -8.50
N LYS A 105 -26.40 0.83 -7.53
CA LYS A 105 -27.76 0.33 -7.79
C LYS A 105 -28.61 1.29 -8.65
N TYR A 106 -28.23 2.58 -8.67
CA TYR A 106 -28.87 3.62 -9.47
C TYR A 106 -28.04 4.00 -10.71
N GLY A 107 -27.01 3.20 -11.05
CA GLY A 107 -26.14 3.44 -12.21
C GLY A 107 -25.11 4.55 -11.99
N ASP A 108 -24.93 5.02 -10.75
CA ASP A 108 -23.93 6.01 -10.38
C ASP A 108 -22.76 5.33 -9.68
N PHE A 109 -21.60 5.33 -10.31
CA PHE A 109 -20.37 4.65 -9.86
C PHE A 109 -19.33 5.62 -9.33
N LYS A 110 -19.67 6.87 -9.06
CA LYS A 110 -18.73 7.84 -8.52
C LYS A 110 -18.24 7.45 -7.13
N PRO A 111 -17.02 7.84 -6.76
CA PRO A 111 -16.56 7.72 -5.39
C PRO A 111 -17.26 8.74 -4.50
N TYR A 112 -17.80 8.29 -3.40
CA TYR A 112 -18.45 9.12 -2.40
C TYR A 112 -17.80 8.86 -1.06
N VAL A 113 -16.90 9.76 -0.64
CA VAL A 113 -16.21 9.72 0.64
C VAL A 113 -16.34 11.07 1.31
N PHE A 114 -16.76 11.07 2.57
CA PHE A 114 -16.97 12.28 3.37
C PHE A 114 -16.28 12.15 4.70
N MET A 115 -15.88 13.27 5.24
CA MET A 115 -15.29 13.42 6.55
C MET A 115 -16.03 14.51 7.33
N THR A 116 -16.25 14.28 8.60
CA THR A 116 -16.62 15.31 9.59
C THR A 116 -15.49 15.52 10.57
N THR A 117 -15.41 16.70 11.17
CA THR A 117 -14.49 17.05 12.25
C THR A 117 -15.22 17.57 13.50
N ASP A 118 -16.53 17.32 13.57
CA ASP A 118 -17.43 17.80 14.61
C ASP A 118 -18.56 16.80 14.94
N LYS A 119 -18.20 15.50 14.95
CA LYS A 119 -19.12 14.39 15.27
C LYS A 119 -20.40 14.38 14.41
N GLY A 120 -20.30 14.84 13.15
CA GLY A 120 -21.38 14.77 12.18
C GLY A 120 -22.23 16.00 12.00
N ASP A 121 -21.92 17.11 12.67
CA ASP A 121 -22.65 18.37 12.49
C ASP A 121 -22.39 18.96 11.09
N ASN A 122 -21.15 18.89 10.61
CA ASN A 122 -20.77 19.33 9.28
C ASN A 122 -19.96 18.25 8.53
N TRP A 123 -20.22 18.10 7.24
CA TRP A 123 -19.58 17.13 6.39
C TRP A 123 -18.88 17.76 5.20
N LYS A 124 -17.71 17.25 4.87
CA LYS A 124 -16.92 17.65 3.72
C LYS A 124 -16.61 16.44 2.85
N SER A 125 -16.83 16.58 1.54
CA SER A 125 -16.35 15.56 0.59
C SER A 125 -14.82 15.57 0.52
N ILE A 126 -14.24 14.39 0.61
CA ILE A 126 -12.81 14.14 0.43
C ILE A 126 -12.53 13.22 -0.77
N SER A 127 -13.50 13.06 -1.67
CA SER A 127 -13.33 12.24 -2.89
C SER A 127 -12.34 12.83 -3.92
N SER A 128 -12.14 14.13 -3.88
CA SER A 128 -11.18 14.95 -4.65
C SER A 128 -10.83 14.34 -6.04
N ASN A 129 -9.60 13.88 -6.24
CA ASN A 129 -9.10 13.32 -7.50
C ASN A 129 -9.21 11.78 -7.60
N LEU A 130 -10.03 11.13 -6.75
CA LEU A 130 -10.37 9.72 -6.95
C LEU A 130 -10.99 9.52 -8.34
N PRO A 131 -10.77 8.38 -9.00
CA PRO A 131 -11.37 8.11 -10.31
C PRO A 131 -12.88 8.23 -10.28
N ILE A 132 -13.45 8.92 -11.27
CA ILE A 132 -14.91 9.17 -11.37
C ILE A 132 -15.77 7.90 -11.55
N ARG A 133 -15.13 6.78 -11.83
CA ARG A 133 -15.72 5.44 -11.76
C ARG A 133 -14.95 4.62 -10.77
N GLY A 134 -15.60 4.16 -9.74
CA GLY A 134 -14.98 3.34 -8.70
C GLY A 134 -15.58 3.65 -7.35
N SER A 135 -16.70 2.98 -7.02
CA SER A 135 -17.29 3.06 -5.69
C SER A 135 -16.26 2.76 -4.61
N VAL A 136 -16.35 3.46 -3.49
CA VAL A 136 -15.47 3.25 -2.33
C VAL A 136 -16.13 2.25 -1.40
N TYR A 137 -15.36 1.27 -0.95
CA TYR A 137 -15.85 0.17 -0.09
C TYR A 137 -15.30 0.21 1.31
N ALA A 138 -14.07 0.65 1.48
CA ALA A 138 -13.39 0.69 2.76
C ALA A 138 -12.60 1.97 2.92
N ILE A 139 -12.48 2.43 4.17
CA ILE A 139 -11.64 3.54 4.60
C ILE A 139 -10.88 3.06 5.82
N GLU A 140 -9.60 3.39 5.90
CA GLU A 140 -8.75 3.11 7.04
C GLU A 140 -7.81 4.30 7.27
N GLU A 141 -7.61 4.69 8.53
CA GLU A 141 -6.68 5.75 8.93
C GLU A 141 -5.40 5.13 9.49
N ASP A 142 -4.26 5.71 9.16
CA ASP A 142 -3.00 5.29 9.77
C ASP A 142 -2.99 5.54 11.27
N HIS A 143 -2.47 4.58 12.05
CA HIS A 143 -2.47 4.64 13.51
C HIS A 143 -1.40 5.57 14.10
N VAL A 144 -0.49 6.13 13.28
CA VAL A 144 0.60 7.03 13.69
C VAL A 144 0.41 8.44 13.13
N ASP A 145 0.05 8.55 11.85
CA ASP A 145 -0.12 9.82 11.15
C ASP A 145 -1.58 10.05 10.79
N SER A 146 -2.23 10.98 11.48
CA SER A 146 -3.62 11.36 11.24
C SER A 146 -3.89 11.92 9.83
N GLY A 147 -2.84 12.33 9.11
CA GLY A 147 -2.96 12.80 7.72
C GLY A 147 -3.04 11.68 6.71
N LEU A 148 -2.51 10.49 7.04
CA LEU A 148 -2.44 9.36 6.15
C LEU A 148 -3.70 8.48 6.25
N ILE A 149 -4.47 8.45 5.17
CA ILE A 149 -5.67 7.62 5.07
C ILE A 149 -5.63 6.75 3.82
N PHE A 150 -6.27 5.58 3.90
CA PHE A 150 -6.38 4.61 2.82
C PHE A 150 -7.83 4.46 2.38
N CYS A 151 -8.02 4.17 1.10
CA CYS A 151 -9.33 4.01 0.50
C CYS A 151 -9.34 2.82 -0.45
N GLY A 152 -10.17 1.82 -0.15
CA GLY A 152 -10.44 0.67 -0.99
C GLY A 152 -11.55 0.98 -1.99
N THR A 153 -11.28 0.81 -3.29
CA THR A 153 -12.22 1.11 -4.36
C THR A 153 -12.50 -0.11 -5.25
N GLU A 154 -13.44 0.02 -6.19
CA GLU A 154 -13.73 -1.00 -7.21
C GLU A 154 -12.50 -1.40 -8.05
N PHE A 155 -11.49 -0.52 -8.18
CA PHE A 155 -10.35 -0.72 -9.08
C PHE A 155 -9.00 -0.60 -8.40
N GLY A 156 -8.93 -0.90 -7.10
CA GLY A 156 -7.70 -0.91 -6.32
C GLY A 156 -7.76 -0.07 -5.07
N VAL A 157 -6.60 0.16 -4.47
CA VAL A 157 -6.42 0.93 -3.25
C VAL A 157 -5.71 2.25 -3.56
N PHE A 158 -6.14 3.29 -2.84
CA PHE A 158 -5.55 4.62 -2.89
C PHE A 158 -5.16 5.04 -1.48
N PHE A 159 -4.15 5.88 -1.36
CA PHE A 159 -3.79 6.54 -0.11
C PHE A 159 -3.74 8.05 -0.29
N SER A 160 -3.99 8.77 0.76
CA SER A 160 -3.84 10.22 0.84
C SER A 160 -2.98 10.57 2.04
N PRO A 161 -1.87 11.31 1.88
CA PRO A 161 -1.04 11.76 3.00
C PRO A 161 -1.50 13.11 3.58
N ASP A 162 -2.64 13.62 3.16
CA ASP A 162 -3.09 14.98 3.44
C ASP A 162 -4.62 15.08 3.73
N ASN A 163 -5.15 14.08 4.43
CA ASN A 163 -6.58 14.02 4.82
C ASN A 163 -7.53 14.08 3.61
N GLY A 164 -7.25 13.33 2.56
CA GLY A 164 -8.13 13.21 1.41
C GLY A 164 -8.11 14.38 0.43
N LYS A 165 -7.14 15.30 0.53
CA LYS A 165 -6.99 16.40 -0.43
C LYS A 165 -6.46 15.91 -1.76
N ILE A 166 -5.48 14.99 -1.74
CA ILE A 166 -4.91 14.35 -2.93
C ILE A 166 -4.76 12.85 -2.69
N TRP A 167 -5.34 12.05 -3.58
CA TRP A 167 -5.23 10.60 -3.56
C TRP A 167 -4.18 10.11 -4.56
N LYS A 168 -3.40 9.14 -4.13
CA LYS A 168 -2.38 8.45 -4.95
C LYS A 168 -2.70 6.96 -4.98
N LYS A 169 -2.60 6.34 -6.16
CA LYS A 169 -2.88 4.90 -6.31
C LYS A 169 -1.68 4.06 -5.88
N LEU A 170 -1.92 3.06 -5.04
CA LEU A 170 -0.98 1.96 -4.82
C LEU A 170 -1.24 0.91 -5.91
N SER A 171 -0.28 0.70 -6.81
CA SER A 171 -0.50 -0.14 -7.99
C SER A 171 0.54 -1.22 -8.21
N ASN A 172 1.75 -1.08 -7.65
CA ASN A 172 2.80 -2.05 -7.87
C ASN A 172 2.50 -3.35 -7.12
N GLY A 173 2.49 -4.48 -7.83
CA GLY A 173 2.18 -5.79 -7.26
C GLY A 173 0.68 -6.09 -7.06
N LEU A 174 -0.19 -5.07 -7.09
CA LEU A 174 -1.63 -5.25 -6.95
C LEU A 174 -2.32 -5.21 -8.33
N PRO A 175 -3.06 -6.25 -8.73
CA PRO A 175 -3.84 -6.21 -9.97
C PRO A 175 -5.01 -5.21 -9.85
N THR A 176 -5.61 -4.85 -10.99
CA THR A 176 -6.87 -4.08 -10.97
C THR A 176 -7.99 -4.96 -10.44
N ILE A 177 -8.37 -4.75 -9.20
CA ILE A 177 -9.36 -5.54 -8.48
C ILE A 177 -10.06 -4.68 -7.43
N ALA A 178 -11.30 -5.02 -7.09
CA ALA A 178 -12.01 -4.35 -6.00
C ALA A 178 -11.37 -4.70 -4.64
N VAL A 179 -11.03 -3.67 -3.88
CA VAL A 179 -10.59 -3.78 -2.48
C VAL A 179 -11.79 -3.49 -1.61
N ARG A 180 -12.27 -4.53 -0.92
CA ARG A 180 -13.53 -4.52 -0.15
C ARG A 180 -13.33 -4.20 1.30
N ASP A 181 -12.14 -4.47 1.81
CA ASP A 181 -11.77 -4.25 3.20
C ASP A 181 -10.30 -3.90 3.31
N ILE A 182 -9.95 -3.12 4.32
CA ILE A 182 -8.59 -2.70 4.63
C ILE A 182 -8.39 -2.87 6.13
N ALA A 183 -7.27 -3.42 6.52
CA ALA A 183 -6.85 -3.50 7.91
C ALA A 183 -5.36 -3.18 8.04
N ILE A 184 -4.96 -2.60 9.16
CA ILE A 184 -3.57 -2.31 9.48
C ILE A 184 -3.11 -3.22 10.62
N GLN A 185 -2.06 -4.00 10.36
CA GLN A 185 -1.30 -4.64 11.42
C GLN A 185 -0.30 -3.59 11.96
N ARG A 186 -0.53 -3.13 13.19
CA ARG A 186 0.09 -1.92 13.72
C ARG A 186 1.55 -2.11 14.12
N ASP A 187 1.90 -3.26 14.70
CA ASP A 187 3.26 -3.50 15.21
C ASP A 187 4.31 -3.51 14.10
N MET A 188 3.95 -4.06 12.93
CA MET A 188 4.85 -4.15 11.78
C MET A 188 4.56 -3.12 10.69
N ASN A 189 3.51 -2.31 10.86
CA ASN A 189 3.01 -1.35 9.86
C ASN A 189 2.65 -2.03 8.52
N ASP A 190 1.99 -3.18 8.58
CA ASP A 190 1.58 -3.88 7.37
C ASP A 190 0.16 -3.48 6.99
N LEU A 191 -0.06 -3.21 5.69
CA LEU A 191 -1.36 -2.89 5.13
C LEU A 191 -1.96 -4.14 4.48
N ILE A 192 -3.07 -4.62 5.02
CA ILE A 192 -3.76 -5.81 4.58
C ILE A 192 -4.97 -5.41 3.76
N LEU A 193 -5.11 -5.95 2.55
CA LEU A 193 -6.19 -5.65 1.62
C LEU A 193 -7.03 -6.88 1.38
N GLY A 194 -8.29 -6.84 1.77
CA GLY A 194 -9.32 -7.84 1.43
C GLY A 194 -9.86 -7.56 0.03
N THR A 195 -9.64 -8.47 -0.93
CA THR A 195 -10.03 -8.26 -2.32
C THR A 195 -11.23 -9.10 -2.73
N PHE A 196 -11.97 -8.64 -3.74
CA PHE A 196 -13.07 -9.42 -4.26
C PHE A 196 -12.58 -10.54 -5.20
N GLY A 197 -12.59 -11.76 -4.68
CA GLY A 197 -12.34 -12.98 -5.47
C GLY A 197 -10.87 -13.33 -5.70
N ARG A 198 -9.88 -12.60 -5.11
CA ARG A 198 -8.45 -12.91 -5.23
C ARG A 198 -7.72 -12.98 -3.89
N GLY A 199 -8.45 -13.26 -2.80
CA GLY A 199 -7.87 -13.38 -1.47
C GLY A 199 -7.35 -12.08 -0.92
N PHE A 200 -6.28 -12.16 -0.13
CA PHE A 200 -5.67 -11.05 0.58
C PHE A 200 -4.35 -10.66 -0.07
N TYR A 201 -4.05 -9.36 -0.03
CA TYR A 201 -2.74 -8.81 -0.36
C TYR A 201 -2.21 -8.11 0.87
N VAL A 202 -0.93 -8.25 1.13
CA VAL A 202 -0.24 -7.58 2.22
C VAL A 202 0.87 -6.72 1.64
N LEU A 203 0.89 -5.45 2.04
CA LEU A 203 2.03 -4.56 1.81
C LEU A 203 2.78 -4.46 3.14
N ASP A 204 3.89 -5.19 3.24
CA ASP A 204 4.76 -5.14 4.40
C ASP A 204 5.34 -3.74 4.55
N ASP A 205 5.34 -3.23 5.76
CA ASP A 205 5.90 -1.94 6.15
C ASP A 205 5.57 -0.79 5.18
N TYR A 206 4.36 -0.27 5.32
CA TYR A 206 3.93 0.91 4.56
C TYR A 206 4.37 2.24 5.20
N SER A 207 5.11 2.23 6.31
CA SER A 207 5.47 3.41 7.11
C SER A 207 6.11 4.54 6.29
N SER A 208 6.83 4.19 5.22
CA SER A 208 7.39 5.16 4.28
C SER A 208 6.36 6.07 3.61
N LEU A 209 5.07 5.67 3.58
CA LEU A 209 4.00 6.50 3.03
C LEU A 209 3.68 7.72 3.90
N ARG A 210 3.98 7.68 5.21
CA ARG A 210 3.84 8.81 6.15
C ARG A 210 4.75 9.98 5.77
N ASP A 211 5.90 9.68 5.21
CA ASP A 211 6.91 10.66 4.80
C ASP A 211 6.73 11.18 3.37
N ILE A 212 5.74 10.69 2.64
CA ILE A 212 5.45 11.13 1.27
C ILE A 212 4.59 12.40 1.33
N ASP A 213 5.12 13.49 1.83
CA ASP A 213 4.51 14.80 1.67
C ASP A 213 5.00 15.48 0.37
N ASN A 214 4.27 16.52 -0.04
CA ASN A 214 4.61 17.27 -1.27
C ASN A 214 5.95 18.02 -1.17
N LYS A 215 6.52 18.20 0.02
CA LYS A 215 7.81 18.86 0.23
C LYS A 215 8.96 17.88 0.05
N LYS A 216 8.84 16.70 0.63
CA LYS A 216 9.87 15.65 0.51
C LYS A 216 9.95 15.08 -0.92
N ILE A 217 8.80 14.94 -1.61
CA ILE A 217 8.79 14.51 -3.03
C ILE A 217 9.46 15.53 -3.98
N SER A 218 9.70 16.75 -3.55
CA SER A 218 10.48 17.73 -4.32
C SER A 218 11.99 17.48 -4.29
N GLU A 219 12.47 16.61 -3.43
CA GLU A 219 13.87 16.18 -3.40
C GLU A 219 14.12 15.14 -4.50
N LYS A 220 15.34 15.15 -5.04
CA LYS A 220 15.74 14.24 -6.11
C LYS A 220 15.73 12.78 -5.66
N ALA A 221 16.09 12.53 -4.40
CA ALA A 221 16.19 11.22 -3.82
C ALA A 221 16.02 11.27 -2.29
N ILE A 222 15.40 10.23 -1.72
CA ILE A 222 15.19 10.07 -0.28
C ILE A 222 15.41 8.60 0.07
N ILE A 223 16.04 8.32 1.21
CA ILE A 223 15.95 7.03 1.90
C ILE A 223 15.01 7.23 3.09
N PHE A 224 13.95 6.43 3.16
CA PHE A 224 13.02 6.48 4.29
C PHE A 224 13.58 5.77 5.52
N PRO A 225 13.13 6.12 6.73
CA PRO A 225 13.48 5.36 7.92
C PRO A 225 13.24 3.86 7.69
N THR A 226 14.24 3.05 7.99
CA THR A 226 14.16 1.60 7.87
C THR A 226 13.75 1.04 9.22
N ARG A 227 12.72 0.21 9.26
CA ARG A 227 12.33 -0.49 10.48
C ARG A 227 13.47 -1.39 10.98
N GLU A 228 13.45 -1.73 12.25
CA GLU A 228 14.35 -2.71 12.83
C GLU A 228 14.34 -4.01 12.03
N ALA A 229 15.52 -4.45 11.61
CA ALA A 229 15.69 -5.70 10.87
C ALA A 229 15.95 -6.84 11.86
N ILE A 230 14.99 -7.77 11.94
CA ILE A 230 15.08 -8.89 12.86
C ILE A 230 15.80 -10.04 12.18
N MET A 231 16.92 -10.46 12.78
CA MET A 231 17.72 -11.58 12.33
C MET A 231 17.22 -12.88 12.98
N TRP A 232 16.99 -13.88 12.17
CA TRP A 232 16.63 -15.22 12.63
C TRP A 232 17.09 -16.27 11.60
N GLU A 233 17.27 -17.49 12.05
CA GLU A 233 17.64 -18.60 11.20
C GLU A 233 16.44 -19.54 11.01
N LYS A 234 16.19 -19.88 9.75
CA LYS A 234 15.04 -20.76 9.41
C LYS A 234 15.35 -22.19 9.84
N ALA A 235 14.53 -22.71 10.76
CA ALA A 235 14.62 -24.11 11.13
C ALA A 235 14.29 -25.01 9.94
N SER A 236 15.10 -26.06 9.75
CA SER A 236 14.87 -27.11 8.74
C SER A 236 14.33 -28.35 9.44
N PRO A 237 13.02 -28.62 9.42
CA PRO A 237 12.46 -29.80 10.08
C PRO A 237 13.10 -31.08 9.57
N LEU A 238 13.59 -31.91 10.46
CA LEU A 238 14.28 -33.17 10.13
C LEU A 238 15.48 -33.02 9.18
N GLY A 239 16.10 -31.82 9.12
CA GLY A 239 17.20 -31.54 8.21
C GLY A 239 16.84 -31.44 6.73
N LEU A 240 15.55 -31.41 6.39
CA LEU A 240 15.07 -31.27 5.02
C LEU A 240 14.69 -29.82 4.72
N PRO A 241 14.95 -29.31 3.49
CA PRO A 241 14.53 -27.99 3.10
C PRO A 241 12.99 -27.91 2.99
N GLY A 242 12.42 -26.78 3.37
CA GLY A 242 11.00 -26.49 3.22
C GLY A 242 10.19 -26.64 4.51
N LYS A 243 8.88 -26.52 4.36
CA LYS A 243 7.92 -26.61 5.48
C LYS A 243 7.67 -28.04 5.88
N SER A 244 7.47 -28.27 7.20
CA SER A 244 6.94 -29.53 7.69
C SER A 244 5.56 -29.78 7.09
N PHE A 245 5.31 -30.99 6.60
CA PHE A 245 3.99 -31.39 6.15
C PHE A 245 3.00 -31.42 7.32
N GLN A 246 1.94 -30.62 7.21
CA GLN A 246 0.91 -30.47 8.24
C GLN A 246 -0.46 -31.01 7.79
N GLY A 247 -0.52 -31.62 6.60
CA GLY A 247 -1.75 -32.03 5.94
C GLY A 247 -2.29 -30.95 4.98
N ASP A 248 -3.06 -31.37 4.00
CA ASP A 248 -3.56 -30.48 2.94
C ASP A 248 -4.60 -29.44 3.40
N ASN A 249 -5.15 -29.63 4.61
CA ASN A 249 -6.20 -28.75 5.14
C ASN A 249 -5.64 -27.55 5.92
N PHE A 250 -4.34 -27.47 6.13
CA PHE A 250 -3.71 -26.37 6.86
C PHE A 250 -3.00 -25.42 5.90
N TYR A 251 -3.53 -24.20 5.81
CA TYR A 251 -2.79 -23.12 5.17
C TYR A 251 -1.66 -22.63 6.08
N THR A 252 -0.45 -22.60 5.56
CA THR A 252 0.71 -21.99 6.24
C THR A 252 1.25 -20.90 5.36
N GLY A 253 1.24 -19.65 5.84
CA GLY A 253 1.96 -18.53 5.21
C GLY A 253 3.47 -18.72 5.30
N ASP A 254 4.22 -18.11 4.39
CA ASP A 254 5.67 -18.00 4.54
C ASP A 254 5.99 -16.92 5.56
N ASN A 255 7.03 -17.15 6.39
CA ASN A 255 7.58 -16.10 7.22
C ASN A 255 8.23 -15.02 6.35
N LEU A 256 8.27 -13.78 6.83
CA LEU A 256 9.11 -12.75 6.24
C LEU A 256 10.56 -13.23 6.26
N ASP A 257 11.29 -12.97 5.18
CA ASP A 257 12.73 -13.25 5.18
C ASP A 257 13.45 -12.37 6.21
N PRO A 258 14.54 -12.87 6.85
CA PRO A 258 15.37 -12.07 7.75
C PRO A 258 16.19 -11.06 6.94
N VAL A 259 15.58 -9.91 6.65
CA VAL A 259 16.15 -8.88 5.76
C VAL A 259 15.93 -7.48 6.33
N ALA A 260 16.82 -6.56 6.00
CA ALA A 260 16.53 -5.15 6.15
C ALA A 260 15.78 -4.65 4.91
N MET A 261 14.56 -4.13 5.10
CA MET A 261 13.74 -3.57 4.04
C MET A 261 14.04 -2.09 3.88
N ILE A 262 14.76 -1.73 2.82
CA ILE A 262 15.15 -0.36 2.55
C ILE A 262 14.21 0.25 1.52
N ASN A 263 13.38 1.19 1.97
CA ASN A 263 12.47 1.97 1.14
C ASN A 263 13.17 3.26 0.71
N TYR A 264 13.06 3.61 -0.56
CA TYR A 264 13.63 4.84 -1.09
C TYR A 264 12.75 5.43 -2.19
N TYR A 265 12.85 6.75 -2.37
CA TYR A 265 12.25 7.49 -3.46
C TYR A 265 13.32 8.03 -4.38
N TYR A 266 13.08 7.98 -5.68
CA TYR A 266 13.92 8.59 -6.69
C TYR A 266 13.06 9.27 -7.76
N ASP A 267 13.38 10.49 -8.15
CA ASP A 267 12.49 11.32 -8.99
C ASP A 267 12.72 11.17 -10.49
N GLU A 268 13.76 10.48 -10.94
CA GLU A 268 14.13 10.41 -12.35
C GLU A 268 14.11 8.97 -12.87
N ASN A 269 13.70 8.81 -14.13
CA ASN A 269 13.98 7.60 -14.90
C ASN A 269 15.27 7.81 -15.67
N TYR A 270 16.19 6.86 -15.58
CA TYR A 270 17.34 6.87 -16.45
C TYR A 270 16.92 6.61 -17.90
N LEU A 271 17.35 7.50 -18.80
CA LEU A 271 17.19 7.34 -20.22
C LEU A 271 18.58 7.21 -20.85
N SER A 272 18.87 6.06 -21.44
CA SER A 272 20.09 5.86 -22.20
C SER A 272 20.20 6.84 -23.39
N LEU A 273 21.39 7.06 -23.89
CA LEU A 273 21.61 7.84 -25.10
C LEU A 273 20.74 7.33 -26.24
N ARG A 274 20.65 6.02 -26.38
CA ARG A 274 19.77 5.33 -27.35
C ARG A 274 18.29 5.66 -27.12
N ASP A 275 17.82 5.65 -25.87
CA ASP A 275 16.40 5.93 -25.57
C ASP A 275 16.07 7.40 -25.80
N ARG A 276 16.97 8.31 -25.45
CA ARG A 276 16.85 9.75 -25.75
C ARG A 276 16.76 10.00 -27.25
N ARG A 277 17.62 9.37 -28.04
CA ARG A 277 17.55 9.46 -29.49
C ARG A 277 16.22 8.95 -30.03
N LYS A 278 15.77 7.75 -29.60
CA LYS A 278 14.48 7.19 -30.01
C LYS A 278 13.29 8.07 -29.63
N GLN A 279 13.32 8.71 -28.47
CA GLN A 279 12.27 9.64 -28.07
C GLN A 279 12.25 10.87 -28.99
N ASN A 280 13.44 11.43 -29.30
CA ASN A 280 13.57 12.54 -30.22
C ASN A 280 13.07 12.17 -31.63
N GLU A 281 13.48 11.03 -32.18
CA GLU A 281 13.00 10.49 -33.46
C GLU A 281 11.48 10.37 -33.51
N LYS A 282 10.86 9.80 -32.45
CA LYS A 282 9.39 9.74 -32.33
C LYS A 282 8.75 11.13 -32.33
N GLY A 283 9.39 12.13 -31.71
CA GLY A 283 8.94 13.52 -31.73
C GLY A 283 8.99 14.12 -33.11
N LEU A 284 10.09 13.89 -33.86
CA LEU A 284 10.25 14.35 -35.25
C LEU A 284 9.21 13.72 -36.19
N ILE A 285 8.98 12.41 -36.09
CA ILE A 285 7.94 11.67 -36.84
C ILE A 285 6.55 12.27 -36.57
N LYS A 286 6.20 12.48 -35.30
CA LYS A 286 4.91 13.10 -34.93
C LYS A 286 4.77 14.54 -35.52
N SER A 287 5.86 15.26 -35.67
CA SER A 287 5.90 16.60 -36.23
C SER A 287 6.04 16.60 -37.75
N ASN A 288 5.93 15.44 -38.41
CA ASN A 288 6.11 15.24 -39.86
C ASN A 288 7.46 15.75 -40.39
N LYS A 289 8.53 15.56 -39.61
CA LYS A 289 9.90 15.88 -39.95
C LYS A 289 10.71 14.63 -40.29
N ASP A 290 11.73 14.80 -41.13
CA ASP A 290 12.62 13.71 -41.50
C ASP A 290 13.45 13.22 -40.30
N VAL A 291 13.69 11.90 -40.25
CA VAL A 291 14.59 11.25 -39.32
C VAL A 291 15.75 10.66 -40.08
N PHE A 292 16.95 11.16 -39.80
CA PHE A 292 18.17 10.72 -40.48
C PHE A 292 18.83 9.59 -39.67
N TYR A 293 19.48 8.68 -40.39
CA TYR A 293 20.27 7.64 -39.77
C TYR A 293 21.42 8.25 -38.94
N PRO A 294 21.62 7.83 -37.66
CA PRO A 294 22.66 8.38 -36.80
C PRO A 294 24.06 8.06 -37.36
N ASN A 295 25.02 8.94 -37.14
CA ASN A 295 26.37 8.72 -37.53
C ASN A 295 27.06 7.64 -36.67
N TYR A 296 28.23 7.17 -37.11
CA TYR A 296 29.00 6.14 -36.43
C TYR A 296 29.38 6.51 -34.98
N GLU A 297 29.81 7.78 -34.77
CA GLU A 297 30.20 8.22 -33.43
C GLU A 297 29.03 8.22 -32.43
N THR A 298 27.84 8.61 -32.91
CA THR A 298 26.62 8.52 -32.07
C THR A 298 26.29 7.07 -31.69
N LEU A 299 26.34 6.17 -32.67
CA LEU A 299 26.05 4.75 -32.42
C LEU A 299 27.13 4.12 -31.53
N LYS A 300 28.39 4.49 -31.70
CA LYS A 300 29.48 4.03 -30.85
C LYS A 300 29.29 4.51 -29.41
N ALA A 301 28.97 5.79 -29.20
CA ALA A 301 28.68 6.34 -27.85
C ALA A 301 27.51 5.64 -27.18
N GLU A 302 26.45 5.27 -27.94
CA GLU A 302 25.33 4.49 -27.42
C GLU A 302 25.72 3.04 -27.04
N MET A 303 26.71 2.46 -27.71
CA MET A 303 27.22 1.12 -27.41
C MET A 303 28.17 1.11 -26.22
N ASP A 304 28.97 2.15 -26.09
CA ASP A 304 30.00 2.31 -25.06
C ASP A 304 29.44 2.92 -23.78
N GLU A 305 28.15 3.35 -23.76
CA GLU A 305 27.50 3.97 -22.62
C GLU A 305 27.37 2.99 -21.44
N ASP A 306 27.97 3.31 -20.32
CA ASP A 306 27.72 2.63 -19.05
C ASP A 306 26.36 3.02 -18.50
N GLN A 307 25.55 1.99 -18.18
CA GLN A 307 24.24 2.23 -17.60
C GLN A 307 24.37 2.87 -16.21
N ALA A 308 23.68 3.98 -15.99
CA ALA A 308 23.61 4.56 -14.66
C ALA A 308 22.94 3.61 -13.66
N ASN A 309 23.44 3.64 -12.43
CA ASN A 309 22.92 2.85 -11.32
C ASN A 309 22.77 3.76 -10.08
N LEU A 310 21.85 3.37 -9.22
CA LEU A 310 21.84 3.81 -7.82
C LEU A 310 22.70 2.83 -7.05
N LEU A 311 23.74 3.34 -6.40
CA LEU A 311 24.64 2.55 -5.56
C LEU A 311 24.25 2.77 -4.09
N PHE A 312 23.81 1.70 -3.45
CA PHE A 312 23.59 1.70 -2.01
C PHE A 312 24.79 1.10 -1.30
N THR A 313 25.36 1.86 -0.38
CA THR A 313 26.50 1.43 0.42
C THR A 313 26.05 1.23 1.87
N ILE A 314 26.11 0.00 2.36
CA ILE A 314 25.76 -0.37 3.72
C ILE A 314 27.06 -0.46 4.53
N LYS A 315 27.09 0.21 5.70
CA LYS A 315 28.25 0.24 6.60
C LYS A 315 27.83 -0.11 8.02
N ASN A 316 28.76 -0.67 8.79
CA ASN A 316 28.59 -0.88 10.23
C ASN A 316 28.92 0.38 11.05
N SER A 317 28.85 0.28 12.38
CA SER A 317 29.18 1.35 13.33
C SER A 317 30.62 1.90 13.20
N ASP A 318 31.54 1.07 12.72
CA ASP A 318 32.94 1.44 12.50
C ASP A 318 33.21 2.07 11.13
N ASN A 319 32.15 2.40 10.39
CA ASN A 319 32.21 2.89 9.01
C ASN A 319 32.82 1.91 7.98
N MET A 320 32.96 0.65 8.33
CA MET A 320 33.40 -0.37 7.39
C MET A 320 32.27 -0.71 6.42
N VAL A 321 32.62 -0.80 5.14
CA VAL A 321 31.65 -1.19 4.10
C VAL A 321 31.35 -2.68 4.22
N ILE A 322 30.10 -3.02 4.46
CA ILE A 322 29.60 -4.38 4.60
C ILE A 322 29.09 -4.90 3.26
N LYS A 323 28.29 -4.10 2.58
CA LYS A 323 27.66 -4.49 1.31
C LYS A 323 27.49 -3.29 0.38
N LYS A 324 27.63 -3.53 -0.91
CA LYS A 324 27.26 -2.60 -1.97
C LYS A 324 26.16 -3.20 -2.83
N VAL A 325 25.06 -2.48 -3.02
CA VAL A 325 23.90 -2.94 -3.79
C VAL A 325 23.66 -1.99 -4.95
N LEU A 326 23.63 -2.52 -6.16
CA LEU A 326 23.31 -1.74 -7.34
C LEU A 326 21.83 -1.92 -7.72
N ARG A 327 21.16 -0.81 -8.03
CA ARG A 327 19.78 -0.79 -8.53
C ARG A 327 19.66 0.13 -9.73
N LYS A 328 18.86 -0.27 -10.72
CA LYS A 328 18.57 0.60 -11.85
C LYS A 328 17.74 1.79 -11.35
N PRO A 329 18.04 3.02 -11.80
CA PRO A 329 17.25 4.19 -11.48
C PRO A 329 15.81 4.00 -11.98
N SER A 330 14.86 4.15 -11.08
CA SER A 330 13.42 4.04 -11.36
C SER A 330 12.69 5.13 -10.58
N LYS A 331 11.92 5.95 -11.29
CA LYS A 331 11.14 7.01 -10.68
C LYS A 331 10.05 6.45 -9.79
N GLY A 332 9.89 7.02 -8.60
CA GLY A 332 8.86 6.72 -7.63
C GLY A 332 9.40 6.05 -6.37
N LEU A 333 8.47 5.49 -5.61
CA LEU A 333 8.78 4.71 -4.40
C LEU A 333 9.28 3.32 -4.81
N ASN A 334 10.43 2.96 -4.30
CA ASN A 334 11.11 1.69 -4.58
C ASN A 334 11.54 1.04 -3.27
N ARG A 335 11.78 -0.27 -3.32
CA ARG A 335 12.24 -1.08 -2.18
C ARG A 335 13.28 -2.07 -2.63
N PHE A 336 14.25 -2.32 -1.79
CA PHE A 336 15.10 -3.50 -1.89
C PHE A 336 15.35 -4.12 -0.51
N HIS A 337 15.72 -5.39 -0.52
CA HIS A 337 16.02 -6.16 0.67
C HIS A 337 17.51 -6.43 0.74
N TRP A 338 18.10 -6.20 1.93
CA TRP A 338 19.43 -6.65 2.26
C TRP A 338 19.31 -7.88 3.16
N ASP A 339 19.99 -8.94 2.76
CA ASP A 339 19.97 -10.27 3.38
C ASP A 339 20.74 -10.40 4.69
N LEU A 340 21.11 -9.30 5.33
CA LEU A 340 21.90 -9.22 6.56
C LEU A 340 23.21 -10.00 6.47
N ARG A 341 23.83 -10.06 5.28
CA ARG A 341 25.07 -10.79 5.04
C ARG A 341 26.15 -9.88 4.47
N TYR A 342 27.38 -10.24 4.79
CA TYR A 342 28.55 -9.71 4.12
C TYR A 342 28.56 -10.09 2.65
N GLU A 343 29.47 -9.50 1.87
CA GLU A 343 29.74 -9.99 0.52
C GLU A 343 30.31 -11.41 0.59
N ALA A 344 29.97 -12.24 -0.40
CA ALA A 344 30.51 -13.57 -0.51
C ALA A 344 32.03 -13.51 -0.74
N THR A 345 32.78 -14.29 0.03
CA THR A 345 34.25 -14.32 -0.05
C THR A 345 34.81 -15.25 -1.13
N ASN A 346 33.93 -15.94 -1.85
CA ASN A 346 34.32 -16.86 -2.92
C ASN A 346 34.93 -16.11 -4.10
N PRO A 347 36.00 -16.62 -4.72
CA PRO A 347 36.58 -16.02 -5.90
C PRO A 347 35.55 -15.98 -7.06
N ILE A 348 35.64 -14.92 -7.87
CA ILE A 348 34.83 -14.85 -9.10
C ILE A 348 35.22 -16.01 -10.02
N ASN A 349 34.25 -16.86 -10.35
CA ASN A 349 34.44 -17.93 -11.32
C ASN A 349 33.82 -17.52 -12.66
N LEU A 350 34.65 -17.30 -13.65
CA LEU A 350 34.24 -16.92 -15.01
C LEU A 350 33.93 -18.13 -15.91
N SER A 351 34.18 -19.36 -15.44
CA SER A 351 33.84 -20.55 -16.21
C SER A 351 32.34 -20.87 -16.06
N SER A 352 31.71 -21.20 -17.19
CA SER A 352 30.36 -21.76 -17.15
C SER A 352 30.41 -23.12 -16.45
N PRO A 353 29.50 -23.44 -15.53
CA PRO A 353 29.44 -24.76 -14.94
C PRO A 353 29.20 -25.83 -16.02
N SER A 354 30.02 -26.86 -16.03
CA SER A 354 29.91 -27.98 -16.97
C SER A 354 28.66 -28.85 -16.72
N PHE A 355 28.03 -28.65 -15.57
CA PHE A 355 26.87 -29.42 -15.14
C PHE A 355 25.97 -28.55 -14.25
N TYR A 356 24.66 -28.62 -14.52
CA TYR A 356 23.68 -27.97 -13.62
C TYR A 356 23.51 -28.86 -12.38
N ASN A 357 23.91 -28.34 -11.23
CA ASN A 357 23.66 -28.98 -9.93
C ASN A 357 22.48 -28.31 -9.25
N PRO A 358 21.30 -28.95 -9.17
CA PRO A 358 20.14 -28.39 -8.51
C PRO A 358 20.32 -28.24 -6.98
N PHE A 359 21.34 -28.90 -6.40
CA PHE A 359 21.66 -28.84 -4.97
C PHE A 359 22.84 -27.90 -4.66
N ALA A 360 23.38 -27.23 -5.67
CA ALA A 360 24.41 -26.23 -5.43
C ALA A 360 23.80 -25.05 -4.65
N GLY A 361 24.26 -24.82 -3.43
CA GLY A 361 23.91 -23.63 -2.66
C GLY A 361 24.38 -22.36 -3.38
N LYS A 362 23.67 -21.26 -3.16
CA LYS A 362 24.15 -19.94 -3.58
C LYS A 362 25.43 -19.60 -2.81
N SER A 363 26.36 -18.91 -3.47
CA SER A 363 27.51 -18.30 -2.77
C SER A 363 26.98 -17.14 -1.95
N GLU A 364 26.90 -17.31 -0.63
CA GLU A 364 26.44 -16.30 0.31
C GLU A 364 27.55 -15.94 1.29
N GLY A 365 27.59 -14.68 1.72
CA GLY A 365 28.47 -14.24 2.81
C GLY A 365 27.95 -14.73 4.16
N THR A 366 28.77 -14.57 5.20
CA THR A 366 28.37 -14.80 6.58
C THR A 366 27.33 -13.77 7.02
N LEU A 367 26.49 -14.11 7.99
CA LEU A 367 25.60 -13.17 8.65
C LEU A 367 26.40 -12.06 9.34
N VAL A 368 25.84 -10.87 9.40
CA VAL A 368 26.43 -9.75 10.14
C VAL A 368 26.12 -9.86 11.62
N GLU A 369 26.82 -9.11 12.45
CA GLU A 369 26.55 -9.00 13.88
C GLU A 369 25.32 -8.10 14.12
N PRO A 370 24.52 -8.35 15.18
CA PRO A 370 23.51 -7.40 15.63
C PRO A 370 24.13 -6.05 15.96
N GLY A 371 23.45 -4.95 15.63
CA GLY A 371 23.98 -3.63 15.88
C GLY A 371 23.38 -2.55 14.97
N VAL A 372 24.01 -1.37 14.98
CA VAL A 372 23.58 -0.23 14.17
C VAL A 372 24.34 -0.21 12.85
N TYR A 373 23.59 -0.07 11.78
CA TYR A 373 24.07 0.03 10.41
C TYR A 373 23.62 1.33 9.76
N THR A 374 24.29 1.74 8.72
CA THR A 374 23.91 2.89 7.90
C THR A 374 23.79 2.47 6.44
N VAL A 375 22.86 3.09 5.72
CA VAL A 375 22.72 2.96 4.27
C VAL A 375 22.80 4.33 3.63
N GLN A 376 23.67 4.49 2.64
CA GLN A 376 23.90 5.69 1.85
C GLN A 376 23.46 5.41 0.41
N MET A 377 22.88 6.39 -0.28
CA MET A 377 22.52 6.27 -1.70
C MET A 377 23.34 7.24 -2.54
N ASP A 378 24.01 6.68 -3.55
CA ASP A 378 24.83 7.40 -4.50
C ASP A 378 24.31 7.15 -5.94
N TYR A 379 24.62 8.08 -6.85
CA TYR A 379 24.43 7.91 -8.29
C TYR A 379 25.76 7.52 -8.92
N LEU A 380 25.77 6.39 -9.60
CA LEU A 380 26.93 5.85 -10.31
C LEU A 380 26.67 5.89 -11.80
N VAL A 381 27.51 6.62 -12.55
CA VAL A 381 27.48 6.68 -14.00
C VAL A 381 28.88 6.89 -14.55
N ASP A 382 29.27 6.17 -15.58
CA ASP A 382 30.60 6.24 -16.22
C ASP A 382 31.74 6.15 -15.21
N GLY A 383 31.60 5.28 -14.21
CA GLY A 383 32.59 5.11 -13.12
C GLY A 383 32.63 6.25 -12.09
N ASN A 384 31.88 7.33 -12.28
CA ASN A 384 31.80 8.44 -11.34
C ASN A 384 30.68 8.21 -10.31
N VAL A 385 31.01 8.42 -9.04
CA VAL A 385 30.06 8.30 -7.93
C VAL A 385 29.76 9.70 -7.39
N SER A 386 28.47 10.04 -7.29
CA SER A 386 28.01 11.26 -6.66
C SER A 386 26.94 10.97 -5.63
N MET A 387 27.10 11.49 -4.42
CA MET A 387 26.17 11.25 -3.32
C MET A 387 24.81 11.91 -3.62
N LEU A 388 23.73 11.14 -3.41
CA LEU A 388 22.35 11.60 -3.51
C LEU A 388 21.71 11.81 -2.14
N VAL A 389 21.95 10.86 -1.22
CA VAL A 389 21.36 10.88 0.12
C VAL A 389 22.43 10.52 1.13
N GLU A 390 22.51 11.32 2.19
CA GLU A 390 23.39 11.07 3.33
C GLU A 390 23.09 9.73 4.02
N PRO A 391 24.04 9.14 4.74
CA PRO A 391 23.81 7.88 5.44
C PRO A 391 22.64 7.96 6.43
N THR A 392 21.69 7.04 6.29
CA THR A 392 20.56 6.86 7.20
C THR A 392 20.78 5.61 8.04
N SER A 393 20.62 5.72 9.37
CA SER A 393 20.86 4.61 10.30
C SER A 393 19.64 3.72 10.48
N PHE A 394 19.88 2.43 10.73
CA PHE A 394 18.89 1.44 11.14
C PHE A 394 19.54 0.38 12.03
N THR A 395 18.70 -0.38 12.76
CA THR A 395 19.15 -1.40 13.71
C THR A 395 18.92 -2.79 13.16
N VAL A 396 19.85 -3.69 13.40
CA VAL A 396 19.73 -5.14 13.22
C VAL A 396 19.74 -5.78 14.60
N SER A 397 18.72 -6.57 14.94
CA SER A 397 18.59 -7.27 16.21
C SER A 397 18.35 -8.76 15.99
N LEU A 398 18.55 -9.55 17.04
CA LEU A 398 18.18 -10.96 17.05
C LEU A 398 16.70 -11.11 17.40
N LEU A 399 16.07 -12.12 16.84
CA LEU A 399 14.75 -12.54 17.29
C LEU A 399 14.87 -13.13 18.70
N ASP A 400 14.35 -12.40 19.68
CA ASP A 400 14.35 -12.84 21.09
C ASP A 400 13.23 -13.87 21.32
N ASN A 401 13.49 -15.11 20.89
CA ASN A 401 12.57 -16.24 21.06
C ASN A 401 13.23 -17.45 21.76
N THR A 402 14.38 -17.25 22.42
CA THR A 402 15.08 -18.30 23.13
C THR A 402 14.94 -18.11 24.64
N GLU A 403 14.69 -19.21 25.37
CA GLU A 403 14.66 -19.19 26.84
C GLU A 403 16.05 -19.06 27.48
N LEU A 404 17.08 -19.37 26.71
CA LEU A 404 18.47 -19.26 27.15
C LEU A 404 19.15 -18.15 26.37
N PRO A 405 19.70 -17.11 27.06
CA PRO A 405 20.47 -16.10 26.36
C PRO A 405 21.69 -16.75 25.70
N ALA A 406 22.01 -16.34 24.48
CA ALA A 406 23.29 -16.68 23.87
C ALA A 406 24.38 -15.96 24.69
N GLU A 407 25.35 -16.71 25.24
CA GLU A 407 26.58 -16.11 25.74
C GLU A 407 27.45 -15.72 24.53
N ASP A 408 28.04 -14.52 24.60
CA ASP A 408 28.94 -13.97 23.57
C ASP A 408 30.18 -14.83 23.35
#